data_7702de46b9ee49ce76ab4b66d07f8fec
#
_entry.id   7702de46b9ee49ce76ab4b66d07f8fec
#
_cell.length_a   1.000
_cell.length_b   1.000
_cell.length_c   1.000
_cell.angle_alpha   90.00
_cell.angle_beta   90.00
_cell.angle_gamma   90.00
#
_symmetry.space_group_name_H-M   'P 1'
#
loop_
_entity.id
_entity.type
_entity.pdbx_description
1 polymer ?
#
loop_
_entity_poly.entity_id
_entity_poly.type
_entity_poly.pdbx_seq_one_letter_code
_entity_poly.pdbx_strand_id
1 'polypeptide(L)'
;KPQVDLDKLRDFKGGVVKKLTTGLAGMAKARKVEVVTGIGAFVDPFHMEVQGDNGKKVVKFKQAIIAAGSQAVKLPFMPEDPRVVDSTGALELRQLPKRMLVIGGGIIGLEMATVYSTLGAEIDVVEMMDGLMMGADRDLVKVWEKFNAKRFGNVMLKTKTVGAQAKEDGIYVKFEGEKAPAEAQRYDLVLVAVGRSPNGKKIGADKAGVAVTERGFIDVDKQMRTNVPHIFAIGDIVGQPMLAHKAVHEGHVAAEAAHGEKAYFDALQIPSVAYTDPEVAWAGKTEDQCKAEGIKYGKAVFPWAASGRAIANGRDEGFTKLIFDEETHRVIGGGIVGLNAGDLISEVCLAVEMGADAEDIGKTIHPHPTLGESVGMAAELYEGVCTDLPPQRKK
;
A
#
# COMPACT_ATOMS: atom_id res chain seq x y z
N LYS A 1 12.45 29.96 -3.56
CA LYS A 1 12.09 28.61 -3.14
C LYS A 1 12.11 28.55 -1.61
N PRO A 2 11.19 27.86 -0.94
CA PRO A 2 11.26 27.66 0.49
C PRO A 2 12.54 26.88 0.84
N GLN A 3 13.16 27.20 1.96
CA GLN A 3 14.26 26.41 2.51
C GLN A 3 13.66 25.34 3.43
N VAL A 4 14.02 24.09 3.19
CA VAL A 4 13.61 22.96 4.03
C VAL A 4 14.71 22.64 5.02
N ASP A 5 14.35 22.67 6.31
CA ASP A 5 15.21 22.25 7.41
C ASP A 5 14.94 20.75 7.68
N LEU A 6 15.87 19.89 7.25
CA LEU A 6 15.71 18.43 7.39
C LEU A 6 15.72 17.97 8.86
N ASP A 7 16.43 18.66 9.74
CA ASP A 7 16.47 18.29 11.15
C ASP A 7 15.10 18.50 11.78
N LYS A 8 14.49 19.66 11.54
CA LYS A 8 13.12 19.93 12.02
C LYS A 8 12.08 19.00 11.40
N LEU A 9 12.25 18.63 10.12
CA LEU A 9 11.35 17.65 9.47
C LEU A 9 11.49 16.27 10.13
N ARG A 10 12.72 15.82 10.43
CA ARG A 10 12.96 14.56 11.15
C ARG A 10 12.40 14.62 12.57
N ASP A 11 12.59 15.73 13.29
CA ASP A 11 12.06 15.92 14.64
C ASP A 11 10.53 15.88 14.65
N PHE A 12 9.89 16.54 13.70
CA PHE A 12 8.42 16.46 13.52
C PHE A 12 7.96 15.03 13.29
N LYS A 13 8.55 14.34 12.32
CA LYS A 13 8.25 12.92 12.03
C LYS A 13 8.48 12.04 13.26
N GLY A 14 9.62 12.21 13.94
CA GLY A 14 9.95 11.49 15.17
C GLY A 14 8.93 11.73 16.29
N GLY A 15 8.47 12.96 16.42
CA GLY A 15 7.40 13.35 17.34
C GLY A 15 6.08 12.64 17.06
N VAL A 16 5.69 12.54 15.79
CA VAL A 16 4.49 11.80 15.36
C VAL A 16 4.61 10.32 15.71
N VAL A 17 5.71 9.66 15.34
CA VAL A 17 5.98 8.25 15.65
C VAL A 17 5.95 8.02 17.15
N LYS A 18 6.64 8.85 17.93
CA LYS A 18 6.68 8.77 19.40
C LYS A 18 5.28 8.89 20.02
N LYS A 19 4.46 9.82 19.54
CA LYS A 19 3.08 9.99 20.03
C LYS A 19 2.25 8.74 19.79
N LEU A 20 2.31 8.16 18.59
CA LEU A 20 1.55 6.96 18.22
C LEU A 20 2.03 5.74 19.02
N THR A 21 3.34 5.47 19.08
CA THR A 21 3.88 4.31 19.79
C THR A 21 3.67 4.41 21.31
N THR A 22 3.75 5.63 21.88
CA THR A 22 3.42 5.86 23.30
C THR A 22 1.95 5.56 23.59
N GLY A 23 1.05 5.94 22.66
CA GLY A 23 -0.38 5.60 22.76
C GLY A 23 -0.61 4.08 22.80
N LEU A 24 0.04 3.34 21.89
CA LEU A 24 -0.02 1.87 21.88
C LEU A 24 0.50 1.24 23.17
N ALA A 25 1.63 1.69 23.68
CA ALA A 25 2.19 1.23 24.96
C ALA A 25 1.22 1.49 26.13
N GLY A 26 0.59 2.67 26.15
CA GLY A 26 -0.42 3.04 27.13
C GLY A 26 -1.65 2.13 27.07
N MET A 27 -2.12 1.78 25.87
CA MET A 27 -3.24 0.84 25.68
C MET A 27 -2.89 -0.57 26.14
N ALA A 28 -1.71 -1.07 25.83
CA ALA A 28 -1.24 -2.37 26.31
C ALA A 28 -1.21 -2.41 27.85
N LYS A 29 -0.64 -1.37 28.50
CA LYS A 29 -0.64 -1.25 29.97
C LYS A 29 -2.02 -1.21 30.57
N ALA A 30 -2.94 -0.41 30.01
CA ALA A 30 -4.32 -0.29 30.50
C ALA A 30 -5.08 -1.61 30.41
N ARG A 31 -4.79 -2.43 29.40
CA ARG A 31 -5.36 -3.78 29.20
C ARG A 31 -4.59 -4.89 29.91
N LYS A 32 -3.59 -4.56 30.71
CA LYS A 32 -2.74 -5.52 31.44
C LYS A 32 -2.06 -6.54 30.52
N VAL A 33 -1.71 -6.12 29.30
CA VAL A 33 -0.94 -6.92 28.35
C VAL A 33 0.54 -6.85 28.73
N GLU A 34 1.17 -8.01 28.98
CA GLU A 34 2.61 -8.10 29.18
C GLU A 34 3.34 -7.97 27.83
N VAL A 35 4.26 -7.01 27.74
CA VAL A 35 5.09 -6.81 26.54
C VAL A 35 6.48 -7.38 26.81
N VAL A 36 6.88 -8.35 25.99
CA VAL A 36 8.21 -8.93 26.02
C VAL A 36 8.97 -8.51 24.76
N THR A 37 10.01 -7.71 24.94
CA THR A 37 10.80 -7.16 23.82
C THR A 37 11.98 -8.06 23.49
N GLY A 38 12.12 -8.42 22.20
CA GLY A 38 13.23 -9.22 21.69
C GLY A 38 12.85 -9.93 20.39
N ILE A 39 13.75 -10.78 19.91
CA ILE A 39 13.54 -11.63 18.75
C ILE A 39 12.91 -12.94 19.22
N GLY A 40 11.66 -13.18 18.87
CA GLY A 40 10.90 -14.38 19.22
C GLY A 40 11.03 -15.49 18.19
N ALA A 41 11.23 -16.72 18.66
CA ALA A 41 11.16 -17.92 17.83
C ALA A 41 10.48 -19.06 18.59
N PHE A 42 9.66 -19.85 17.90
CA PHE A 42 9.08 -21.05 18.49
C PHE A 42 10.19 -22.08 18.84
N VAL A 43 10.05 -22.75 19.96
CA VAL A 43 10.90 -23.87 20.37
C VAL A 43 10.13 -25.18 20.38
N ASP A 44 8.81 -25.12 20.55
CA ASP A 44 7.84 -26.20 20.41
C ASP A 44 6.43 -25.62 20.18
N PRO A 45 5.36 -26.44 20.04
CA PRO A 45 4.01 -25.95 19.78
C PRO A 45 3.38 -25.04 20.86
N PHE A 46 3.96 -24.94 22.05
CA PHE A 46 3.42 -24.20 23.19
C PHE A 46 4.40 -23.23 23.85
N HIS A 47 5.64 -23.14 23.34
CA HIS A 47 6.66 -22.29 23.90
C HIS A 47 7.37 -21.46 22.82
N MET A 48 7.62 -20.22 23.17
CA MET A 48 8.41 -19.28 22.37
C MET A 48 9.60 -18.80 23.20
N GLU A 49 10.80 -18.91 22.65
CA GLU A 49 11.99 -18.25 23.19
C GLU A 49 12.09 -16.83 22.63
N VAL A 50 12.29 -15.85 23.50
CA VAL A 50 12.52 -14.46 23.12
C VAL A 50 13.93 -14.06 23.53
N GLN A 51 14.78 -13.75 22.57
CA GLN A 51 16.11 -13.21 22.79
C GLN A 51 16.04 -11.69 22.87
N GLY A 52 16.14 -11.15 24.07
CA GLY A 52 16.20 -9.70 24.33
C GLY A 52 17.59 -9.25 24.78
N ASP A 53 17.76 -7.97 25.04
CA ASP A 53 19.02 -7.35 25.51
C ASP A 53 19.48 -7.91 26.87
N ASN A 54 18.52 -8.31 27.71
CA ASN A 54 18.76 -8.85 29.05
C ASN A 54 18.82 -10.39 29.08
N GLY A 55 19.04 -11.03 27.95
CA GLY A 55 19.11 -12.49 27.81
C GLY A 55 17.86 -13.12 27.24
N LYS A 56 17.73 -14.42 27.47
CA LYS A 56 16.64 -15.24 26.93
C LYS A 56 15.48 -15.36 27.91
N LYS A 57 14.25 -15.21 27.41
CA LYS A 57 13.01 -15.48 28.14
C LYS A 57 12.19 -16.52 27.37
N VAL A 58 11.67 -17.53 28.06
CA VAL A 58 10.74 -18.48 27.47
C VAL A 58 9.32 -18.10 27.88
N VAL A 59 8.46 -17.94 26.89
CA VAL A 59 7.04 -17.65 27.07
C VAL A 59 6.23 -18.89 26.74
N LYS A 60 5.48 -19.41 27.70
CA LYS A 60 4.50 -20.47 27.51
C LYS A 60 3.15 -19.88 27.16
N PHE A 61 2.47 -20.43 26.16
CA PHE A 61 1.15 -19.98 25.74
C PHE A 61 0.18 -21.14 25.55
N LYS A 62 -1.11 -20.86 25.63
CA LYS A 62 -2.19 -21.79 25.26
C LYS A 62 -2.55 -21.64 23.79
N GLN A 63 -2.55 -20.39 23.30
CA GLN A 63 -2.81 -20.01 21.92
C GLN A 63 -1.84 -18.92 21.51
N ALA A 64 -1.53 -18.84 20.22
CA ALA A 64 -0.64 -17.81 19.68
C ALA A 64 -1.21 -17.22 18.38
N ILE A 65 -0.97 -15.92 18.18
CA ILE A 65 -1.23 -15.25 16.91
C ILE A 65 0.10 -14.76 16.36
N ILE A 66 0.50 -15.30 15.21
CA ILE A 66 1.73 -14.90 14.51
C ILE A 66 1.45 -13.64 13.70
N ALA A 67 2.10 -12.54 14.06
CA ALA A 67 2.01 -11.26 13.35
C ALA A 67 3.43 -10.76 12.96
N ALA A 68 4.26 -11.69 12.43
CA ALA A 68 5.68 -11.44 12.22
C ALA A 68 6.01 -10.63 10.96
N GLY A 69 4.99 -10.26 10.18
CA GLY A 69 5.09 -9.31 9.08
C GLY A 69 6.01 -9.75 7.93
N SER A 70 6.60 -8.76 7.30
CA SER A 70 7.48 -8.92 6.14
C SER A 70 8.70 -8.00 6.23
N GLN A 71 9.64 -8.20 5.32
CA GLN A 71 10.84 -7.37 5.16
C GLN A 71 11.00 -6.95 3.70
N ALA A 72 11.73 -5.85 3.46
CA ALA A 72 12.10 -5.44 2.12
C ALA A 72 12.95 -6.52 1.41
N VAL A 73 12.68 -6.74 0.13
CA VAL A 73 13.48 -7.64 -0.70
C VAL A 73 14.84 -6.99 -0.97
N LYS A 74 15.91 -7.74 -0.76
CA LYS A 74 17.27 -7.34 -1.12
C LYS A 74 17.64 -7.89 -2.49
N LEU A 75 18.28 -7.07 -3.32
CA LEU A 75 18.87 -7.50 -4.58
C LEU A 75 20.33 -7.96 -4.31
N PRO A 76 20.70 -9.22 -4.62
CA PRO A 76 21.99 -9.78 -4.21
C PRO A 76 23.22 -9.07 -4.80
N PHE A 77 23.04 -8.38 -5.93
CA PHE A 77 24.12 -7.66 -6.61
C PHE A 77 24.29 -6.21 -6.14
N MET A 78 23.42 -5.73 -5.23
CA MET A 78 23.57 -4.39 -4.67
C MET A 78 24.68 -4.37 -3.62
N PRO A 79 25.59 -3.36 -3.67
CA PRO A 79 26.65 -3.25 -2.68
C PRO A 79 26.08 -2.92 -1.28
N GLU A 80 26.76 -3.40 -0.26
CA GLU A 80 26.52 -2.96 1.12
C GLU A 80 27.14 -1.58 1.33
N ASP A 81 26.34 -0.54 1.16
CA ASP A 81 26.75 0.85 1.27
C ASP A 81 25.61 1.67 1.89
N PRO A 82 25.87 2.64 2.79
CA PRO A 82 24.82 3.44 3.43
C PRO A 82 24.00 4.29 2.44
N ARG A 83 24.45 4.46 1.21
CA ARG A 83 23.74 5.12 0.11
C ARG A 83 22.81 4.17 -0.66
N VAL A 84 22.80 2.88 -0.35
CA VAL A 84 21.83 1.90 -0.85
C VAL A 84 20.87 1.58 0.28
N VAL A 85 19.63 2.00 0.15
CA VAL A 85 18.62 1.91 1.21
C VAL A 85 17.40 1.14 0.76
N ASP A 86 16.70 0.54 1.71
CA ASP A 86 15.32 0.10 1.56
C ASP A 86 14.33 1.21 2.00
N SER A 87 13.04 0.90 2.05
CA SER A 87 12.01 1.85 2.48
C SER A 87 12.23 2.36 3.91
N THR A 88 12.75 1.53 4.81
CA THR A 88 13.07 1.94 6.20
C THR A 88 14.17 2.98 6.21
N GLY A 89 15.26 2.72 5.49
CA GLY A 89 16.38 3.68 5.38
C GLY A 89 15.98 4.97 4.67
N ALA A 90 15.11 4.89 3.65
CA ALA A 90 14.61 6.08 2.97
C ALA A 90 13.75 6.96 3.90
N LEU A 91 12.91 6.35 4.75
CA LEU A 91 12.09 7.07 5.73
C LEU A 91 12.91 7.77 6.83
N GLU A 92 14.15 7.37 7.06
CA GLU A 92 15.01 8.05 8.03
C GLU A 92 15.41 9.47 7.60
N LEU A 93 15.40 9.78 6.29
CA LEU A 93 15.75 11.09 5.73
C LEU A 93 17.12 11.59 6.22
N ARG A 94 18.13 10.72 6.24
CA ARG A 94 19.47 11.05 6.75
C ARG A 94 20.13 12.16 5.94
N GLN A 95 19.87 12.20 4.64
CA GLN A 95 20.42 13.17 3.71
C GLN A 95 19.42 13.48 2.59
N LEU A 96 19.57 14.64 1.97
CA LEU A 96 18.87 14.97 0.73
C LEU A 96 19.85 14.80 -0.44
N PRO A 97 19.72 13.75 -1.26
CA PRO A 97 20.60 13.54 -2.41
C PRO A 97 20.30 14.58 -3.49
N LYS A 98 21.29 14.92 -4.32
CA LYS A 98 21.04 15.68 -5.56
C LYS A 98 20.31 14.82 -6.58
N ARG A 99 20.78 13.57 -6.76
CA ARG A 99 20.21 12.61 -7.70
C ARG A 99 19.99 11.26 -7.03
N MET A 100 18.75 10.76 -7.09
CA MET A 100 18.33 9.51 -6.47
C MET A 100 17.72 8.56 -7.49
N LEU A 101 18.06 7.27 -7.39
CA LEU A 101 17.41 6.20 -8.11
C LEU A 101 16.38 5.50 -7.21
N VAL A 102 15.20 5.28 -7.76
CA VAL A 102 14.18 4.40 -7.18
C VAL A 102 14.06 3.16 -8.04
N ILE A 103 14.42 2.01 -7.49
CA ILE A 103 14.28 0.69 -8.13
C ILE A 103 12.97 0.08 -7.69
N GLY A 104 12.00 -0.01 -8.60
CA GLY A 104 10.63 -0.46 -8.39
C GLY A 104 9.60 0.65 -8.51
N GLY A 105 8.71 0.54 -9.49
CA GLY A 105 7.61 1.46 -9.78
C GLY A 105 6.31 1.12 -9.04
N GLY A 106 6.40 0.38 -7.94
CA GLY A 106 5.28 0.10 -7.03
C GLY A 106 4.99 1.28 -6.09
N ILE A 107 3.94 1.13 -5.26
CA ILE A 107 3.44 2.19 -4.37
C ILE A 107 4.57 2.76 -3.50
N ILE A 108 5.31 1.92 -2.77
CA ILE A 108 6.37 2.36 -1.84
C ILE A 108 7.45 3.18 -2.55
N GLY A 109 7.91 2.72 -3.70
CA GLY A 109 8.93 3.42 -4.49
C GLY A 109 8.45 4.80 -4.93
N LEU A 110 7.21 4.91 -5.41
CA LEU A 110 6.63 6.15 -5.91
C LEU A 110 6.27 7.14 -4.80
N GLU A 111 5.87 6.66 -3.61
CA GLU A 111 5.69 7.49 -2.42
C GLU A 111 7.00 8.15 -2.02
N MET A 112 8.08 7.37 -1.92
CA MET A 112 9.41 7.93 -1.59
C MET A 112 9.92 8.84 -2.70
N ALA A 113 9.70 8.51 -3.97
CA ALA A 113 10.01 9.38 -5.10
C ALA A 113 9.28 10.73 -4.99
N THR A 114 8.01 10.72 -4.58
CA THR A 114 7.22 11.93 -4.33
C THR A 114 7.81 12.78 -3.20
N VAL A 115 8.15 12.15 -2.07
CA VAL A 115 8.77 12.84 -0.93
C VAL A 115 10.10 13.50 -1.32
N TYR A 116 11.03 12.73 -1.86
CA TYR A 116 12.38 13.22 -2.16
C TYR A 116 12.39 14.25 -3.29
N SER A 117 11.54 14.08 -4.32
CA SER A 117 11.40 15.09 -5.38
C SER A 117 10.80 16.40 -4.87
N THR A 118 9.83 16.33 -3.94
CA THR A 118 9.26 17.52 -3.29
C THR A 118 10.30 18.26 -2.47
N LEU A 119 11.21 17.54 -1.81
CA LEU A 119 12.33 18.11 -1.07
C LEU A 119 13.42 18.67 -1.99
N GLY A 120 13.41 18.37 -3.28
CA GLY A 120 14.31 18.96 -4.29
C GLY A 120 15.32 18.01 -4.90
N ALA A 121 15.25 16.70 -4.63
CA ALA A 121 16.07 15.71 -5.31
C ALA A 121 15.60 15.48 -6.77
N GLU A 122 16.53 15.26 -7.67
CA GLU A 122 16.26 14.72 -9.01
C GLU A 122 16.07 13.21 -8.89
N ILE A 123 14.95 12.69 -9.39
CA ILE A 123 14.57 11.29 -9.23
C ILE A 123 14.52 10.58 -10.57
N ASP A 124 15.21 9.46 -10.68
CA ASP A 124 14.98 8.46 -11.73
C ASP A 124 14.25 7.26 -11.13
N VAL A 125 13.29 6.72 -11.86
CA VAL A 125 12.54 5.51 -11.51
C VAL A 125 12.81 4.42 -12.55
N VAL A 126 13.16 3.21 -12.09
CA VAL A 126 13.29 2.05 -12.97
C VAL A 126 12.29 0.96 -12.58
N GLU A 127 11.54 0.46 -13.56
CA GLU A 127 10.54 -0.59 -13.40
C GLU A 127 10.67 -1.64 -14.51
N MET A 128 10.74 -2.91 -14.11
CA MET A 128 10.89 -4.02 -15.05
C MET A 128 9.60 -4.35 -15.81
N MET A 129 8.46 -3.99 -15.23
CA MET A 129 7.16 -4.16 -15.86
C MET A 129 6.88 -3.05 -16.89
N ASP A 130 5.79 -3.17 -17.61
CA ASP A 130 5.36 -2.22 -18.64
C ASP A 130 4.55 -1.02 -18.09
N GLY A 131 4.33 -0.95 -16.77
CA GLY A 131 3.60 0.13 -16.12
C GLY A 131 3.96 0.30 -14.65
N LEU A 132 3.62 1.47 -14.11
CA LEU A 132 3.72 1.78 -12.70
C LEU A 132 2.45 1.32 -11.96
N MET A 133 2.51 1.14 -10.63
CA MET A 133 1.34 0.80 -9.79
C MET A 133 0.45 -0.29 -10.39
N MET A 134 1.01 -1.45 -10.71
CA MET A 134 0.35 -2.52 -11.46
C MET A 134 -0.96 -3.05 -10.85
N GLY A 135 -1.23 -2.77 -9.57
CA GLY A 135 -2.49 -3.15 -8.91
C GLY A 135 -3.67 -2.20 -9.18
N ALA A 136 -3.42 -1.00 -9.72
CA ALA A 136 -4.45 0.00 -10.00
C ALA A 136 -4.88 -0.02 -11.47
N ASP A 137 -6.13 0.37 -11.74
CA ASP A 137 -6.62 0.55 -13.10
C ASP A 137 -5.76 1.56 -13.87
N ARG A 138 -5.49 1.25 -15.13
CA ARG A 138 -4.53 2.01 -15.95
C ARG A 138 -4.95 3.45 -16.22
N ASP A 139 -6.24 3.76 -16.23
CA ASP A 139 -6.75 5.11 -16.40
C ASP A 139 -6.42 6.01 -15.19
N LEU A 140 -6.50 5.48 -13.96
CA LEU A 140 -6.04 6.17 -12.75
C LEU A 140 -4.55 6.50 -12.83
N VAL A 141 -3.75 5.50 -13.19
CA VAL A 141 -2.28 5.65 -13.27
C VAL A 141 -1.88 6.65 -14.36
N LYS A 142 -2.59 6.69 -15.50
CA LYS A 142 -2.34 7.67 -16.57
C LYS A 142 -2.48 9.13 -16.10
N VAL A 143 -3.46 9.42 -15.24
CA VAL A 143 -3.60 10.76 -14.65
C VAL A 143 -2.38 11.08 -13.79
N TRP A 144 -1.99 10.15 -12.94
CA TRP A 144 -0.81 10.27 -12.08
C TRP A 144 0.47 10.49 -12.92
N GLU A 145 0.69 9.69 -13.96
CA GLU A 145 1.83 9.80 -14.86
C GLU A 145 1.88 11.15 -15.57
N LYS A 146 0.73 11.62 -16.08
CA LYS A 146 0.62 12.91 -16.76
C LYS A 146 0.96 14.07 -15.81
N PHE A 147 0.43 14.04 -14.59
CA PHE A 147 0.71 15.07 -13.58
C PHE A 147 2.18 15.09 -13.19
N ASN A 148 2.79 13.94 -13.04
CA ASN A 148 4.17 13.78 -12.60
C ASN A 148 5.21 13.77 -13.75
N ALA A 149 4.79 13.94 -15.00
CA ALA A 149 5.67 13.84 -16.19
C ALA A 149 6.90 14.78 -16.16
N LYS A 150 6.79 15.90 -15.43
CA LYS A 150 7.90 16.86 -15.27
C LYS A 150 8.56 16.81 -13.89
N ARG A 151 8.07 15.94 -13.00
CA ARG A 151 8.60 15.81 -11.64
C ARG A 151 9.84 14.94 -11.58
N PHE A 152 9.87 13.88 -12.38
CA PHE A 152 10.96 12.92 -12.43
C PHE A 152 11.87 13.15 -13.64
N GLY A 153 13.16 12.83 -13.49
CA GLY A 153 14.13 12.93 -14.58
C GLY A 153 13.86 11.87 -15.63
N ASN A 154 13.90 10.60 -15.24
CA ASN A 154 13.62 9.47 -16.13
C ASN A 154 12.68 8.47 -15.46
N VAL A 155 11.72 7.94 -16.23
CA VAL A 155 10.91 6.78 -15.86
C VAL A 155 11.19 5.68 -16.88
N MET A 156 11.95 4.67 -16.47
CA MET A 156 12.45 3.59 -17.30
C MET A 156 11.59 2.34 -17.08
N LEU A 157 10.51 2.19 -17.86
CA LEU A 157 9.69 0.98 -17.89
C LEU A 157 10.35 -0.11 -18.73
N LYS A 158 9.96 -1.37 -18.56
CA LYS A 158 10.53 -2.56 -19.21
C LYS A 158 12.06 -2.59 -19.11
N THR A 159 12.58 -2.11 -17.99
CA THR A 159 14.00 -1.94 -17.74
C THR A 159 14.33 -2.48 -16.36
N LYS A 160 15.31 -3.34 -16.28
CA LYS A 160 15.75 -3.93 -15.01
C LYS A 160 17.15 -3.47 -14.63
N THR A 161 17.38 -3.36 -13.34
CA THR A 161 18.72 -3.17 -12.79
C THR A 161 19.45 -4.51 -12.79
N VAL A 162 20.68 -4.52 -13.34
CA VAL A 162 21.46 -5.77 -13.49
C VAL A 162 22.78 -5.74 -12.73
N GLY A 163 23.17 -4.60 -12.19
CA GLY A 163 24.38 -4.49 -11.40
C GLY A 163 24.52 -3.10 -10.77
N ALA A 164 25.24 -3.04 -9.67
CA ALA A 164 25.59 -1.78 -9.03
C ALA A 164 26.98 -1.85 -8.40
N GLN A 165 27.69 -0.72 -8.38
CA GLN A 165 29.01 -0.58 -7.79
C GLN A 165 29.08 0.69 -6.97
N ALA A 166 29.47 0.56 -5.70
CA ALA A 166 29.80 1.71 -4.86
C ALA A 166 31.19 2.24 -5.24
N LYS A 167 31.28 3.56 -5.45
CA LYS A 167 32.52 4.32 -5.61
C LYS A 167 32.55 5.45 -4.63
N GLU A 168 33.68 6.12 -4.52
CA GLU A 168 33.84 7.23 -3.58
C GLU A 168 32.79 8.33 -3.78
N ASP A 169 32.51 8.68 -5.04
CA ASP A 169 31.63 9.78 -5.42
C ASP A 169 30.16 9.40 -5.61
N GLY A 170 29.79 8.11 -5.53
CA GLY A 170 28.39 7.68 -5.71
C GLY A 170 28.20 6.19 -5.98
N ILE A 171 26.96 5.80 -6.20
CA ILE A 171 26.58 4.46 -6.62
C ILE A 171 26.37 4.43 -8.13
N TYR A 172 27.09 3.59 -8.82
CA TYR A 172 27.00 3.41 -10.27
C TYR A 172 26.14 2.19 -10.57
N VAL A 173 25.02 2.41 -11.27
CA VAL A 173 24.01 1.38 -11.53
C VAL A 173 23.90 1.09 -13.01
N LYS A 174 23.90 -0.20 -13.38
CA LYS A 174 23.71 -0.70 -14.74
C LYS A 174 22.30 -1.21 -14.95
N PHE A 175 21.80 -0.94 -16.13
CA PHE A 175 20.45 -1.32 -16.55
C PHE A 175 20.48 -2.14 -17.83
N GLU A 176 19.44 -2.98 -18.01
CA GLU A 176 19.13 -3.68 -19.25
C GLU A 176 17.64 -3.55 -19.54
N GLY A 177 17.28 -3.33 -20.79
CA GLY A 177 15.91 -3.24 -21.23
C GLY A 177 15.68 -2.16 -22.26
N GLU A 178 14.42 -1.92 -22.57
CA GLU A 178 13.99 -1.06 -23.69
C GLU A 178 14.45 0.41 -23.53
N LYS A 179 14.49 0.92 -22.30
CA LYS A 179 14.88 2.29 -21.96
C LYS A 179 16.20 2.39 -21.20
N ALA A 180 16.99 1.32 -21.22
CA ALA A 180 18.26 1.28 -20.49
C ALA A 180 19.29 2.26 -21.10
N PRO A 181 19.92 3.13 -20.28
CA PRO A 181 21.08 3.89 -20.70
C PRO A 181 22.23 2.95 -21.09
N ALA A 182 23.01 3.33 -22.12
CA ALA A 182 24.14 2.53 -22.57
C ALA A 182 25.25 2.40 -21.50
N GLU A 183 25.43 3.45 -20.70
CA GLU A 183 26.44 3.52 -19.64
C GLU A 183 25.80 3.44 -18.24
N ALA A 184 26.59 2.96 -17.27
CA ALA A 184 26.19 2.97 -15.88
C ALA A 184 25.91 4.40 -15.40
N GLN A 185 24.79 4.61 -14.73
CA GLN A 185 24.36 5.89 -14.21
C GLN A 185 24.79 6.07 -12.75
N ARG A 186 25.29 7.25 -12.41
CA ARG A 186 25.71 7.61 -11.06
C ARG A 186 24.57 8.22 -10.27
N TYR A 187 24.40 7.78 -9.01
CA TYR A 187 23.41 8.28 -8.06
C TYR A 187 24.05 8.56 -6.69
N ASP A 188 23.52 9.55 -5.97
CA ASP A 188 23.92 9.86 -4.60
C ASP A 188 23.22 8.93 -3.58
N LEU A 189 22.03 8.46 -3.93
CA LEU A 189 21.20 7.55 -3.12
C LEU A 189 20.46 6.59 -4.06
N VAL A 190 20.36 5.33 -3.66
CA VAL A 190 19.58 4.30 -4.38
C VAL A 190 18.60 3.67 -3.42
N LEU A 191 17.31 3.76 -3.72
CA LEU A 191 16.24 3.07 -3.01
C LEU A 191 15.90 1.77 -3.72
N VAL A 192 15.95 0.66 -3.00
CA VAL A 192 15.48 -0.65 -3.48
C VAL A 192 14.07 -0.89 -2.92
N ALA A 193 13.06 -0.81 -3.78
CA ALA A 193 11.64 -0.94 -3.45
C ALA A 193 10.93 -1.97 -4.36
N VAL A 194 11.55 -3.14 -4.56
CA VAL A 194 11.11 -4.20 -5.47
C VAL A 194 10.18 -5.24 -4.84
N GLY A 195 9.59 -4.91 -3.72
CA GLY A 195 8.63 -5.76 -3.01
C GLY A 195 9.07 -6.14 -1.61
N ARG A 196 8.27 -7.02 -0.99
CA ARG A 196 8.45 -7.49 0.39
C ARG A 196 8.40 -9.00 0.43
N SER A 197 9.12 -9.58 1.38
CA SER A 197 9.19 -11.02 1.63
C SER A 197 8.66 -11.32 3.04
N PRO A 198 7.70 -12.26 3.21
CA PRO A 198 7.17 -12.60 4.52
C PRO A 198 8.20 -13.32 5.40
N ASN A 199 8.07 -13.14 6.71
CA ASN A 199 9.07 -13.60 7.69
C ASN A 199 8.84 -15.02 8.24
N GLY A 200 7.97 -15.83 7.63
CA GLY A 200 7.59 -17.15 8.14
C GLY A 200 8.77 -18.11 8.39
N LYS A 201 9.81 -18.03 7.57
CA LYS A 201 11.03 -18.86 7.73
C LYS A 201 11.96 -18.42 8.86
N LYS A 202 11.68 -17.29 9.54
CA LYS A 202 12.58 -16.69 10.52
C LYS A 202 12.17 -16.91 11.98
N ILE A 203 11.00 -17.47 12.21
CA ILE A 203 10.35 -17.53 13.52
C ILE A 203 10.37 -18.92 14.13
N GLY A 204 11.10 -19.90 13.54
CA GLY A 204 11.11 -21.28 14.01
C GLY A 204 9.74 -21.97 13.91
N ALA A 205 8.93 -21.61 12.91
CA ALA A 205 7.56 -22.11 12.73
C ALA A 205 7.49 -23.65 12.61
N ASP A 206 8.50 -24.25 12.01
CA ASP A 206 8.68 -25.71 11.88
C ASP A 206 8.72 -26.43 13.23
N LYS A 207 9.34 -25.82 14.27
CA LYS A 207 9.41 -26.37 15.63
C LYS A 207 8.04 -26.39 16.30
N ALA A 208 7.14 -25.49 15.91
CA ALA A 208 5.76 -25.50 16.36
C ALA A 208 4.83 -26.35 15.47
N GLY A 209 5.36 -26.99 14.42
CA GLY A 209 4.58 -27.75 13.45
C GLY A 209 3.80 -26.87 12.47
N VAL A 210 4.04 -25.57 12.44
CA VAL A 210 3.37 -24.64 11.51
C VAL A 210 4.00 -24.73 10.12
N ALA A 211 3.18 -25.01 9.12
CA ALA A 211 3.60 -25.08 7.73
C ALA A 211 3.92 -23.69 7.16
N VAL A 212 5.07 -23.58 6.51
CA VAL A 212 5.52 -22.36 5.84
C VAL A 212 5.79 -22.68 4.37
N THR A 213 5.24 -21.88 3.47
CA THR A 213 5.47 -22.05 2.03
C THR A 213 6.92 -21.73 1.65
N GLU A 214 7.34 -22.14 0.44
CA GLU A 214 8.68 -21.80 -0.07
C GLU A 214 8.94 -20.29 -0.10
N ARG A 215 7.91 -19.48 -0.32
CA ARG A 215 7.98 -18.03 -0.32
C ARG A 215 7.97 -17.40 1.07
N GLY A 216 7.76 -18.18 2.13
CA GLY A 216 7.75 -17.72 3.53
C GLY A 216 6.37 -17.32 4.07
N PHE A 217 5.28 -17.57 3.34
CA PHE A 217 3.92 -17.37 3.83
C PHE A 217 3.46 -18.52 4.72
N ILE A 218 2.48 -18.22 5.57
CA ILE A 218 1.76 -19.18 6.39
C ILE A 218 0.31 -19.19 5.91
N ASP A 219 -0.16 -20.34 5.43
CA ASP A 219 -1.54 -20.50 4.99
C ASP A 219 -2.47 -20.55 6.21
N VAL A 220 -3.63 -19.88 6.10
CA VAL A 220 -4.66 -19.81 7.13
C VAL A 220 -6.05 -20.04 6.54
N ASP A 221 -6.97 -20.52 7.37
CA ASP A 221 -8.39 -20.55 7.04
C ASP A 221 -9.07 -19.19 7.24
N LYS A 222 -10.39 -19.11 7.01
CA LYS A 222 -11.16 -17.87 7.21
C LYS A 222 -11.23 -17.40 8.66
N GLN A 223 -10.86 -18.23 9.62
CA GLN A 223 -10.72 -17.88 11.04
C GLN A 223 -9.29 -17.50 11.43
N MET A 224 -8.42 -17.33 10.44
CA MET A 224 -6.98 -17.06 10.61
C MET A 224 -6.23 -18.21 11.31
N ARG A 225 -6.76 -19.44 11.35
CA ARG A 225 -6.08 -20.61 11.92
C ARG A 225 -5.08 -21.15 10.93
N THR A 226 -3.88 -21.47 11.42
CA THR A 226 -2.89 -22.23 10.67
C THR A 226 -3.25 -23.74 10.65
N ASN A 227 -2.40 -24.56 10.07
CA ASN A 227 -2.51 -26.02 10.17
C ASN A 227 -2.39 -26.55 11.61
N VAL A 228 -1.93 -25.72 12.57
CA VAL A 228 -1.88 -26.04 14.00
C VAL A 228 -3.05 -25.32 14.69
N PRO A 229 -4.08 -26.03 15.22
CA PRO A 229 -5.36 -25.46 15.57
C PRO A 229 -5.36 -24.33 16.62
N HIS A 230 -4.34 -24.26 17.47
CA HIS A 230 -4.20 -23.24 18.52
C HIS A 230 -3.21 -22.13 18.13
N ILE A 231 -2.71 -22.17 16.90
CA ILE A 231 -1.80 -21.14 16.36
C ILE A 231 -2.46 -20.48 15.14
N PHE A 232 -2.59 -19.18 15.20
CA PHE A 232 -3.17 -18.30 14.18
C PHE A 232 -2.06 -17.49 13.51
N ALA A 233 -2.33 -16.92 12.32
CA ALA A 233 -1.42 -16.00 11.69
C ALA A 233 -2.20 -14.88 10.97
N ILE A 234 -1.64 -13.67 10.94
CA ILE A 234 -2.26 -12.47 10.37
C ILE A 234 -1.25 -11.55 9.69
N GLY A 235 -1.73 -10.67 8.83
CA GLY A 235 -0.96 -9.61 8.20
C GLY A 235 -0.14 -10.08 7.00
N ASP A 236 1.01 -9.42 6.79
CA ASP A 236 1.85 -9.68 5.62
C ASP A 236 2.31 -11.14 5.48
N ILE A 237 2.36 -11.86 6.60
CA ILE A 237 2.84 -13.24 6.62
C ILE A 237 1.84 -14.25 6.06
N VAL A 238 0.56 -13.87 5.94
CA VAL A 238 -0.50 -14.78 5.45
C VAL A 238 -0.85 -14.56 3.97
N GLY A 239 -0.45 -13.44 3.37
CA GLY A 239 -0.71 -13.21 1.95
C GLY A 239 -0.85 -11.75 1.53
N GLN A 240 -1.10 -11.58 0.24
CA GLN A 240 -1.38 -10.28 -0.36
C GLN A 240 -2.87 -9.87 -0.13
N PRO A 241 -3.17 -8.56 -0.13
CA PRO A 241 -2.23 -7.45 -0.10
C PRO A 241 -1.56 -7.28 1.27
N MET A 242 -0.28 -6.85 1.28
CA MET A 242 0.48 -6.60 2.51
C MET A 242 0.15 -5.21 3.06
N LEU A 243 -0.99 -5.08 3.73
CA LEU A 243 -1.55 -3.80 4.19
C LEU A 243 -1.91 -3.85 5.68
N ALA A 244 -1.58 -2.80 6.41
CA ALA A 244 -1.77 -2.71 7.85
C ALA A 244 -3.26 -2.81 8.25
N HIS A 245 -4.16 -2.15 7.51
CA HIS A 245 -5.60 -2.20 7.79
C HIS A 245 -6.20 -3.60 7.56
N LYS A 246 -5.72 -4.37 6.57
CA LYS A 246 -6.06 -5.79 6.43
C LYS A 246 -5.65 -6.57 7.69
N ALA A 247 -4.41 -6.40 8.13
CA ALA A 247 -3.88 -7.10 9.30
C ALA A 247 -4.67 -6.78 10.59
N VAL A 248 -5.18 -5.55 10.75
CA VAL A 248 -6.02 -5.17 11.89
C VAL A 248 -7.33 -5.98 11.90
N HIS A 249 -8.03 -6.06 10.77
CA HIS A 249 -9.27 -6.83 10.67
C HIS A 249 -9.03 -8.34 10.84
N GLU A 250 -7.97 -8.88 10.25
CA GLU A 250 -7.54 -10.26 10.49
C GLU A 250 -7.22 -10.52 11.97
N GLY A 251 -6.62 -9.53 12.65
CA GLY A 251 -6.31 -9.59 14.07
C GLY A 251 -7.54 -9.68 14.96
N HIS A 252 -8.60 -8.94 14.64
CA HIS A 252 -9.90 -9.06 15.33
C HIS A 252 -10.47 -10.47 15.16
N VAL A 253 -10.55 -10.96 13.92
CA VAL A 253 -11.04 -12.31 13.62
C VAL A 253 -10.22 -13.38 14.34
N ALA A 254 -8.89 -13.30 14.31
CA ALA A 254 -8.02 -14.25 15.00
C ALA A 254 -8.23 -14.25 16.52
N ALA A 255 -8.39 -13.07 17.13
CA ALA A 255 -8.62 -12.95 18.56
C ALA A 255 -9.99 -13.51 18.98
N GLU A 256 -11.04 -13.21 18.25
CA GLU A 256 -12.40 -13.71 18.46
C GLU A 256 -12.46 -15.23 18.27
N ALA A 257 -11.87 -15.75 17.19
CA ALA A 257 -11.79 -17.18 16.93
C ALA A 257 -10.95 -17.93 17.99
N ALA A 258 -9.86 -17.31 18.49
CA ALA A 258 -9.07 -17.84 19.59
C ALA A 258 -9.88 -17.87 20.91
N HIS A 259 -10.79 -16.93 21.13
CA HIS A 259 -11.72 -16.93 22.26
C HIS A 259 -12.85 -17.97 22.12
N GLY A 260 -13.03 -18.55 20.93
CA GLY A 260 -14.04 -19.58 20.66
C GLY A 260 -15.28 -19.06 19.94
N GLU A 261 -15.24 -17.82 19.44
CA GLU A 261 -16.34 -17.22 18.70
C GLU A 261 -16.33 -17.66 17.22
N LYS A 262 -17.49 -17.55 16.56
CA LYS A 262 -17.66 -17.85 15.14
C LYS A 262 -17.38 -16.59 14.31
N ALA A 263 -16.14 -16.12 14.33
CA ALA A 263 -15.67 -15.00 13.53
C ALA A 263 -14.98 -15.49 12.27
N TYR A 264 -15.17 -14.77 11.15
CA TYR A 264 -14.59 -15.13 9.85
C TYR A 264 -14.13 -13.87 9.12
N PHE A 265 -12.99 -13.96 8.44
CA PHE A 265 -12.53 -12.92 7.54
C PHE A 265 -13.18 -13.12 6.18
N ASP A 266 -14.18 -12.31 5.89
CA ASP A 266 -15.04 -12.39 4.70
C ASP A 266 -15.23 -11.02 4.01
N ALA A 267 -14.27 -10.11 4.17
CA ALA A 267 -14.27 -8.80 3.53
C ALA A 267 -14.49 -8.90 2.01
N LEU A 268 -15.44 -8.14 1.48
CA LEU A 268 -15.73 -8.10 0.04
C LEU A 268 -14.68 -7.29 -0.72
N GLN A 269 -13.99 -6.39 -0.05
CA GLN A 269 -12.95 -5.55 -0.61
C GLN A 269 -11.87 -5.22 0.44
N ILE A 270 -10.68 -4.89 -0.02
CA ILE A 270 -9.59 -4.34 0.78
C ILE A 270 -9.04 -3.14 0.02
N PRO A 271 -9.18 -1.91 0.53
CA PRO A 271 -8.75 -0.74 -0.21
C PRO A 271 -7.23 -0.66 -0.30
N SER A 272 -6.75 -0.08 -1.38
CA SER A 272 -5.35 0.27 -1.57
C SER A 272 -5.22 1.76 -1.83
N VAL A 273 -4.19 2.38 -1.27
CA VAL A 273 -3.89 3.80 -1.47
C VAL A 273 -2.40 3.97 -1.73
N ALA A 274 -2.07 4.68 -2.79
CA ALA A 274 -0.76 5.25 -3.01
C ALA A 274 -0.78 6.70 -2.53
N TYR A 275 -0.06 6.98 -1.45
CA TYR A 275 0.05 8.33 -0.85
C TYR A 275 1.07 9.18 -1.61
N THR A 276 0.88 9.24 -2.90
CA THR A 276 1.64 10.07 -3.83
C THR A 276 0.99 11.44 -4.00
N ASP A 277 1.42 12.23 -4.96
CA ASP A 277 0.79 13.48 -5.37
C ASP A 277 0.61 13.48 -6.90
N PRO A 278 -0.65 13.41 -7.41
CA PRO A 278 -1.90 13.15 -6.67
C PRO A 278 -1.92 11.76 -6.03
N GLU A 279 -2.80 11.56 -5.04
CA GLU A 279 -3.07 10.23 -4.49
C GLU A 279 -3.82 9.37 -5.50
N VAL A 280 -3.59 8.05 -5.42
CA VAL A 280 -4.35 7.05 -6.19
C VAL A 280 -4.90 6.03 -5.22
N ALA A 281 -6.23 5.93 -5.14
CA ALA A 281 -6.92 5.00 -4.26
C ALA A 281 -7.89 4.11 -5.05
N TRP A 282 -8.01 2.85 -4.67
CA TRP A 282 -8.96 1.92 -5.29
C TRP A 282 -9.43 0.86 -4.30
N ALA A 283 -10.62 0.34 -4.53
CA ALA A 283 -11.23 -0.70 -3.73
C ALA A 283 -12.11 -1.61 -4.60
N GLY A 284 -12.31 -2.85 -4.16
CA GLY A 284 -13.10 -3.84 -4.88
C GLY A 284 -12.46 -4.29 -6.19
N LYS A 285 -13.28 -4.63 -7.18
CA LYS A 285 -12.82 -5.11 -8.47
C LYS A 285 -12.26 -4.00 -9.35
N THR A 286 -11.13 -4.27 -9.99
CA THR A 286 -10.63 -3.45 -11.09
C THR A 286 -11.27 -3.90 -12.42
N GLU A 287 -11.20 -3.07 -13.45
CA GLU A 287 -11.68 -3.45 -14.78
C GLU A 287 -10.97 -4.69 -15.33
N ASP A 288 -9.66 -4.81 -15.07
CA ASP A 288 -8.88 -5.96 -15.53
C ASP A 288 -9.26 -7.25 -14.79
N GLN A 289 -9.57 -7.16 -13.49
CA GLN A 289 -10.12 -8.30 -12.73
C GLN A 289 -11.51 -8.70 -13.26
N CYS A 290 -12.40 -7.74 -13.51
CA CYS A 290 -13.71 -8.04 -14.09
C CYS A 290 -13.57 -8.76 -15.43
N LYS A 291 -12.70 -8.31 -16.32
CA LYS A 291 -12.42 -8.96 -17.61
C LYS A 291 -11.87 -10.37 -17.44
N ALA A 292 -10.90 -10.55 -16.54
CA ALA A 292 -10.28 -11.85 -16.31
C ALA A 292 -11.25 -12.87 -15.69
N GLU A 293 -12.17 -12.42 -14.85
CA GLU A 293 -13.18 -13.24 -14.19
C GLU A 293 -14.46 -13.40 -15.02
N GLY A 294 -14.58 -12.73 -16.17
CA GLY A 294 -15.78 -12.77 -17.04
C GLY A 294 -16.99 -12.05 -16.44
N ILE A 295 -16.77 -11.13 -15.50
CA ILE A 295 -17.84 -10.33 -14.90
C ILE A 295 -18.30 -9.27 -15.90
N LYS A 296 -19.61 -9.24 -16.19
CA LYS A 296 -20.22 -8.16 -16.96
C LYS A 296 -20.33 -6.93 -16.08
N TYR A 297 -19.70 -5.86 -16.49
CA TYR A 297 -19.65 -4.64 -15.69
C TYR A 297 -19.90 -3.39 -16.53
N GLY A 298 -20.55 -2.43 -15.93
CA GLY A 298 -20.59 -1.06 -16.41
C GLY A 298 -19.71 -0.16 -15.54
N LYS A 299 -19.35 1.01 -16.06
CA LYS A 299 -18.58 1.99 -15.31
C LYS A 299 -19.04 3.41 -15.57
N ALA A 300 -18.83 4.25 -14.58
CA ALA A 300 -18.96 5.68 -14.73
C ALA A 300 -17.74 6.41 -14.19
N VAL A 301 -17.38 7.50 -14.83
CA VAL A 301 -16.22 8.34 -14.47
C VAL A 301 -16.66 9.78 -14.39
N PHE A 302 -16.59 10.37 -13.20
CA PHE A 302 -16.83 11.80 -12.99
C PHE A 302 -15.49 12.53 -12.96
N PRO A 303 -15.19 13.39 -13.96
CA PRO A 303 -13.95 14.14 -14.02
C PRO A 303 -13.96 15.28 -13.00
N TRP A 304 -12.89 15.46 -12.25
CA TRP A 304 -12.80 16.55 -11.25
C TRP A 304 -12.71 17.94 -11.85
N ALA A 305 -12.40 18.05 -13.15
CA ALA A 305 -12.52 19.30 -13.89
C ALA A 305 -13.95 19.88 -13.90
N ALA A 306 -14.96 19.07 -13.56
CA ALA A 306 -16.35 19.50 -13.35
C ALA A 306 -16.71 19.66 -11.85
N SER A 307 -15.78 19.40 -10.92
CA SER A 307 -16.01 19.54 -9.48
C SER A 307 -15.69 20.96 -9.01
N GLY A 308 -16.67 21.68 -8.49
CA GLY A 308 -16.46 23.02 -7.94
C GLY A 308 -15.41 23.07 -6.84
N ARG A 309 -15.32 22.04 -5.99
CA ARG A 309 -14.29 21.95 -4.93
C ARG A 309 -12.90 21.69 -5.50
N ALA A 310 -12.77 20.80 -6.46
CA ALA A 310 -11.49 20.52 -7.09
C ALA A 310 -10.93 21.75 -7.82
N ILE A 311 -11.78 22.46 -8.55
CA ILE A 311 -11.45 23.73 -9.22
C ILE A 311 -11.01 24.79 -8.19
N ALA A 312 -11.77 24.95 -7.11
CA ALA A 312 -11.46 25.93 -6.06
C ALA A 312 -10.13 25.61 -5.33
N ASN A 313 -9.77 24.33 -5.23
CA ASN A 313 -8.49 23.89 -4.67
C ASN A 313 -7.32 24.08 -5.66
N GLY A 314 -7.58 24.35 -6.95
CA GLY A 314 -6.57 24.37 -8.01
C GLY A 314 -5.98 22.97 -8.29
N ARG A 315 -6.75 21.91 -8.03
CA ARG A 315 -6.36 20.50 -8.14
C ARG A 315 -7.50 19.68 -8.76
N ASP A 316 -7.73 19.91 -10.04
CA ASP A 316 -8.83 19.35 -10.83
C ASP A 316 -8.38 18.27 -11.84
N GLU A 317 -7.13 17.82 -11.71
CA GLU A 317 -6.50 16.84 -12.61
C GLU A 317 -7.07 15.43 -12.52
N GLY A 318 -7.88 15.13 -11.51
CA GLY A 318 -8.31 13.78 -11.18
C GLY A 318 -9.70 13.39 -11.67
N PHE A 319 -10.15 12.26 -11.19
CA PHE A 319 -11.52 11.76 -11.38
C PHE A 319 -11.91 10.74 -10.30
N THR A 320 -13.21 10.51 -10.18
CA THR A 320 -13.81 9.42 -9.43
C THR A 320 -14.44 8.44 -10.40
N LYS A 321 -14.08 7.16 -10.30
CA LYS A 321 -14.62 6.04 -11.08
C LYS A 321 -15.33 5.05 -10.19
N LEU A 322 -16.53 4.64 -10.59
CA LEU A 322 -17.26 3.51 -10.01
C LEU A 322 -17.44 2.41 -11.06
N ILE A 323 -17.38 1.16 -10.59
CA ILE A 323 -17.58 -0.05 -11.38
C ILE A 323 -18.79 -0.78 -10.80
N PHE A 324 -19.76 -1.07 -11.65
CA PHE A 324 -21.01 -1.69 -11.28
C PHE A 324 -21.19 -3.03 -11.98
N ASP A 325 -21.80 -3.98 -11.32
CA ASP A 325 -22.31 -5.19 -11.93
C ASP A 325 -23.50 -4.83 -12.86
N GLU A 326 -23.47 -5.26 -14.11
CA GLU A 326 -24.51 -4.88 -15.11
C GLU A 326 -25.90 -5.47 -14.82
N GLU A 327 -25.98 -6.57 -14.08
CA GLU A 327 -27.25 -7.24 -13.80
C GLU A 327 -27.94 -6.65 -12.56
N THR A 328 -27.15 -6.41 -11.51
CA THR A 328 -27.67 -5.96 -10.22
C THR A 328 -27.54 -4.46 -10.00
N HIS A 329 -26.78 -3.75 -10.82
CA HIS A 329 -26.36 -2.34 -10.68
C HIS A 329 -25.61 -2.04 -9.38
N ARG A 330 -25.23 -3.07 -8.59
CA ARG A 330 -24.45 -2.90 -7.37
C ARG A 330 -23.04 -2.49 -7.69
N VAL A 331 -22.52 -1.59 -6.87
CA VAL A 331 -21.10 -1.22 -6.95
C VAL A 331 -20.25 -2.42 -6.53
N ILE A 332 -19.29 -2.79 -7.37
CA ILE A 332 -18.36 -3.90 -7.14
C ILE A 332 -16.91 -3.45 -7.03
N GLY A 333 -16.65 -2.20 -7.35
CA GLY A 333 -15.34 -1.59 -7.22
C GLY A 333 -15.34 -0.13 -7.65
N GLY A 334 -14.20 0.50 -7.48
CA GLY A 334 -13.99 1.87 -7.90
C GLY A 334 -12.58 2.35 -7.63
N GLY A 335 -12.28 3.53 -8.13
CA GLY A 335 -10.99 4.16 -7.95
C GLY A 335 -11.08 5.67 -8.04
N ILE A 336 -10.22 6.32 -7.31
CA ILE A 336 -10.15 7.79 -7.24
C ILE A 336 -8.68 8.18 -7.44
N VAL A 337 -8.45 9.16 -8.30
CA VAL A 337 -7.15 9.78 -8.45
C VAL A 337 -7.31 11.28 -8.25
N GLY A 338 -6.57 11.85 -7.32
CA GLY A 338 -6.63 13.27 -7.00
C GLY A 338 -6.26 13.56 -5.55
N LEU A 339 -6.49 14.80 -5.13
CA LEU A 339 -6.22 15.23 -3.76
C LEU A 339 -7.15 14.50 -2.77
N ASN A 340 -6.57 13.92 -1.70
CA ASN A 340 -7.30 13.20 -0.65
C ASN A 340 -8.08 11.96 -1.16
N ALA A 341 -7.64 11.34 -2.25
CA ALA A 341 -8.29 10.12 -2.75
C ALA A 341 -8.33 9.00 -1.71
N GLY A 342 -7.31 8.93 -0.84
CA GLY A 342 -7.22 7.96 0.25
C GLY A 342 -8.31 8.14 1.32
N ASP A 343 -8.72 9.37 1.61
CA ASP A 343 -9.84 9.63 2.53
C ASP A 343 -11.20 9.35 1.86
N LEU A 344 -11.30 9.67 0.56
CA LEU A 344 -12.55 9.55 -0.19
C LEU A 344 -12.94 8.11 -0.53
N ILE A 345 -11.95 7.23 -0.72
CA ILE A 345 -12.21 5.82 -1.11
C ILE A 345 -13.05 5.06 -0.07
N SER A 346 -13.09 5.54 1.17
CA SER A 346 -13.84 4.89 2.26
C SER A 346 -15.34 4.81 1.99
N GLU A 347 -15.91 5.77 1.26
CA GLU A 347 -17.31 5.73 0.85
C GLU A 347 -17.56 4.60 -0.17
N VAL A 348 -16.66 4.44 -1.14
CA VAL A 348 -16.71 3.32 -2.09
C VAL A 348 -16.58 1.98 -1.37
N CYS A 349 -15.68 1.89 -0.37
CA CYS A 349 -15.53 0.69 0.45
C CYS A 349 -16.84 0.34 1.17
N LEU A 350 -17.48 1.32 1.81
CA LEU A 350 -18.74 1.13 2.53
C LEU A 350 -19.86 0.70 1.55
N ALA A 351 -19.93 1.34 0.38
CA ALA A 351 -20.94 1.02 -0.60
C ALA A 351 -20.81 -0.43 -1.12
N VAL A 352 -19.58 -0.91 -1.35
CA VAL A 352 -19.31 -2.32 -1.72
C VAL A 352 -19.71 -3.27 -0.60
N GLU A 353 -19.30 -3.01 0.65
CA GLU A 353 -19.62 -3.87 1.80
C GLU A 353 -21.13 -3.93 2.10
N MET A 354 -21.84 -2.83 1.90
CA MET A 354 -23.29 -2.76 2.10
C MET A 354 -24.09 -3.28 0.90
N GLY A 355 -23.44 -3.56 -0.22
CA GLY A 355 -24.08 -3.99 -1.46
C GLY A 355 -24.98 -2.91 -2.07
N ALA A 356 -24.62 -1.63 -1.87
CA ALA A 356 -25.34 -0.49 -2.45
C ALA A 356 -25.29 -0.54 -3.97
N ASP A 357 -26.37 -0.08 -4.62
CA ASP A 357 -26.44 0.09 -6.06
C ASP A 357 -26.21 1.57 -6.46
N ALA A 358 -26.25 1.81 -7.76
CA ALA A 358 -26.02 3.15 -8.29
C ALA A 358 -27.11 4.15 -7.85
N GLU A 359 -28.35 3.70 -7.68
CA GLU A 359 -29.46 4.53 -7.22
C GLU A 359 -29.27 4.94 -5.75
N ASP A 360 -28.87 4.00 -4.89
CA ASP A 360 -28.58 4.27 -3.46
C ASP A 360 -27.50 5.34 -3.29
N ILE A 361 -26.40 5.20 -4.05
CA ILE A 361 -25.28 6.14 -4.00
C ILE A 361 -25.69 7.51 -4.58
N GLY A 362 -26.33 7.53 -5.77
CA GLY A 362 -26.72 8.77 -6.46
C GLY A 362 -27.79 9.55 -5.71
N LYS A 363 -28.69 8.89 -4.97
CA LYS A 363 -29.71 9.54 -4.13
C LYS A 363 -29.22 9.94 -2.74
N THR A 364 -28.04 9.51 -2.34
CA THR A 364 -27.42 9.97 -1.09
C THR A 364 -27.04 11.43 -1.22
N ILE A 365 -27.55 12.27 -0.30
CA ILE A 365 -27.25 13.70 -0.30
C ILE A 365 -25.82 13.92 0.19
N HIS A 366 -24.97 14.43 -0.70
CA HIS A 366 -23.61 14.81 -0.38
C HIS A 366 -23.50 16.31 -0.06
N PRO A 367 -22.62 16.72 0.86
CA PRO A 367 -22.43 18.14 1.15
C PRO A 367 -21.76 18.85 -0.03
N HIS A 368 -22.24 20.04 -0.37
CA HIS A 368 -21.74 20.89 -1.46
C HIS A 368 -21.08 22.17 -0.93
N PRO A 369 -19.89 22.63 -1.44
CA PRO A 369 -19.04 21.92 -2.39
C PRO A 369 -18.00 21.04 -1.69
N THR A 370 -17.89 19.79 -2.07
CA THR A 370 -16.88 18.85 -1.54
C THR A 370 -16.27 17.99 -2.64
N LEU A 371 -15.16 17.30 -2.35
CA LEU A 371 -14.63 16.29 -3.25
C LEU A 371 -15.47 15.00 -3.18
N GLY A 372 -16.09 14.72 -2.03
CA GLY A 372 -16.89 13.52 -1.80
C GLY A 372 -18.12 13.41 -2.70
N GLU A 373 -18.76 14.56 -3.04
CA GLU A 373 -19.92 14.57 -3.97
C GLU A 373 -19.61 13.93 -5.33
N SER A 374 -18.33 13.84 -5.71
CA SER A 374 -17.93 13.19 -6.96
C SER A 374 -18.26 11.68 -6.99
N VAL A 375 -18.46 11.05 -5.84
CA VAL A 375 -18.90 9.64 -5.75
C VAL A 375 -20.36 9.52 -6.13
N GLY A 376 -21.23 10.38 -5.57
CA GLY A 376 -22.64 10.47 -5.95
C GLY A 376 -22.81 10.83 -7.43
N MET A 377 -22.07 11.83 -7.92
CA MET A 377 -22.11 12.25 -9.32
C MET A 377 -21.65 11.15 -10.29
N ALA A 378 -20.67 10.30 -9.90
CA ALA A 378 -20.29 9.14 -10.69
C ALA A 378 -21.42 8.11 -10.77
N ALA A 379 -22.15 7.88 -9.67
CA ALA A 379 -23.31 7.00 -9.65
C ALA A 379 -24.46 7.55 -10.51
N GLU A 380 -24.76 8.85 -10.40
CA GLU A 380 -25.75 9.53 -11.24
C GLU A 380 -25.39 9.46 -12.73
N LEU A 381 -24.10 9.51 -13.08
CA LEU A 381 -23.63 9.32 -14.44
C LEU A 381 -23.94 7.91 -14.96
N TYR A 382 -23.79 6.88 -14.12
CA TYR A 382 -24.12 5.52 -14.48
C TYR A 382 -25.62 5.37 -14.78
N GLU A 383 -26.47 5.97 -13.95
CA GLU A 383 -27.92 5.99 -14.12
C GLU A 383 -28.40 6.94 -15.26
N GLY A 384 -27.52 7.80 -15.77
CA GLY A 384 -27.86 8.74 -16.84
C GLY A 384 -28.68 9.94 -16.38
N VAL A 385 -28.63 10.28 -15.08
CA VAL A 385 -29.39 11.38 -14.46
C VAL A 385 -28.52 12.55 -13.97
N CYS A 386 -27.19 12.44 -14.07
CA CYS A 386 -26.28 13.51 -13.70
C CYS A 386 -26.48 14.76 -14.56
N THR A 387 -26.63 15.91 -13.88
CA THR A 387 -26.86 17.23 -14.52
C THR A 387 -25.60 18.08 -14.62
N ASP A 388 -24.53 17.71 -13.93
CA ASP A 388 -23.28 18.47 -13.83
C ASP A 388 -22.32 18.24 -15.01
N LEU A 389 -22.67 17.33 -15.92
CA LEU A 389 -21.97 17.08 -17.17
C LEU A 389 -22.95 17.13 -18.36
N PRO A 390 -22.45 17.48 -19.55
CA PRO A 390 -23.27 17.39 -20.77
C PRO A 390 -23.83 15.97 -20.95
N PRO A 391 -25.06 15.83 -21.47
CA PRO A 391 -25.66 14.51 -21.68
C PRO A 391 -24.74 13.62 -22.50
N GLN A 392 -24.47 12.41 -22.00
CA GLN A 392 -23.72 11.43 -22.76
C GLN A 392 -24.58 10.95 -23.94
N ARG A 393 -24.04 11.02 -25.16
CA ARG A 393 -24.71 10.43 -26.32
C ARG A 393 -24.81 8.92 -26.07
N LYS A 394 -26.05 8.39 -25.97
CA LYS A 394 -26.26 6.94 -25.99
C LYS A 394 -25.64 6.40 -27.28
N LYS A 395 -24.66 5.51 -27.15
CA LYS A 395 -24.11 4.77 -28.29
C LYS A 395 -25.08 3.72 -28.77
#